data_d5283505027f4cc7e7cde050ee90ffde
#
_entry.id   d5283505027f4cc7e7cde050ee90ffde
#
_cell.length_a   1.000
_cell.length_b   1.000
_cell.length_c   1.000
_cell.angle_alpha   90.00
_cell.angle_beta   90.00
_cell.angle_gamma   90.00
#
_symmetry.space_group_name_H-M   'P 1'
#
loop_
_entity.id
_entity.type
_entity.pdbx_description
1 polymer ?
#
loop_
_entity_poly.entity_id
_entity_poly.type
_entity_poly.pdbx_seq_one_letter_code
_entity_poly.pdbx_strand_id
1 'polypeptide(L)'
;MVLNYIWIGFFVIAFIIALIKVIVLGDTEIFTAIMNATFDSSKTAFEISLGLTGVLALWLGIMKIGENSGLINALARFLSPVLCRLFPDIPKGHPVLGSIFMNMSANMLGLDNAATPLGLKAMKELQDLNPKKDTASNPMIMFLVINTSGLIIIPISIMVYLSLIHISEPTRH
;
A
#
# COMPACT_ATOMS: atom_id res chain seq x y z
N MET A 1 -16.89 7.21 1.56
CA MET A 1 -17.90 7.56 2.57
C MET A 1 -18.17 6.44 3.58
N VAL A 2 -18.24 5.16 3.19
CA VAL A 2 -18.49 4.03 4.12
C VAL A 2 -17.48 3.94 5.26
N LEU A 3 -16.19 4.14 4.95
CA LEU A 3 -15.10 4.09 5.94
C LEU A 3 -15.27 5.10 7.07
N ASN A 4 -15.76 6.30 6.78
CA ASN A 4 -15.99 7.33 7.79
C ASN A 4 -17.07 6.90 8.79
N TYR A 5 -18.17 6.27 8.31
CA TYR A 5 -19.20 5.75 9.20
C TYR A 5 -18.70 4.63 10.10
N ILE A 6 -17.80 3.78 9.61
CA ILE A 6 -17.17 2.70 10.40
C ILE A 6 -16.34 3.33 11.52
N TRP A 7 -15.49 4.32 11.21
CA TRP A 7 -14.68 5.01 12.21
C TRP A 7 -15.53 5.73 13.26
N ILE A 8 -16.55 6.49 12.83
CA ILE A 8 -17.50 7.13 13.75
C ILE A 8 -18.18 6.08 14.61
N GLY A 9 -18.59 4.95 14.01
CA GLY A 9 -19.22 3.85 14.73
C GLY A 9 -18.35 3.31 15.86
N PHE A 10 -17.06 3.10 15.64
CA PHE A 10 -16.13 2.65 16.68
C PHE A 10 -16.04 3.65 17.85
N PHE A 11 -15.92 4.94 17.56
CA PHE A 11 -15.88 5.97 18.62
C PHE A 11 -17.19 6.04 19.41
N VAL A 12 -18.33 6.02 18.73
CA VAL A 12 -19.64 6.04 19.39
C VAL A 12 -19.87 4.81 20.26
N ILE A 13 -19.54 3.62 19.75
CA ILE A 13 -19.65 2.36 20.52
C ILE A 13 -18.74 2.40 21.75
N ALA A 14 -17.49 2.80 21.59
CA ALA A 14 -16.56 2.90 22.72
C ALA A 14 -17.08 3.87 23.79
N PHE A 15 -17.62 5.01 23.40
CA PHE A 15 -18.19 5.99 24.31
C PHE A 15 -19.43 5.47 25.04
N ILE A 16 -20.35 4.78 24.32
CA ILE A 16 -21.54 4.16 24.91
C ILE A 16 -21.13 3.10 25.93
N ILE A 17 -20.16 2.24 25.61
CA ILE A 17 -19.65 1.22 26.53
C ILE A 17 -19.03 1.86 27.78
N ALA A 18 -18.28 2.95 27.63
CA ALA A 18 -17.74 3.70 28.73
C ALA A 18 -18.83 4.25 29.66
N LEU A 19 -19.88 4.85 29.09
CA LEU A 19 -21.03 5.34 29.87
C LEU A 19 -21.76 4.20 30.61
N ILE A 20 -21.99 3.07 29.95
CA ILE A 20 -22.62 1.90 30.61
C ILE A 20 -21.77 1.42 31.79
N LYS A 21 -20.47 1.34 31.65
CA LYS A 21 -19.56 0.96 32.73
C LYS A 21 -19.65 1.92 33.93
N VAL A 22 -19.67 3.22 33.67
CA VAL A 22 -19.84 4.21 34.75
C VAL A 22 -21.19 4.05 35.45
N ILE A 23 -22.29 3.96 34.71
CA ILE A 23 -23.64 3.98 35.25
C ILE A 23 -24.01 2.65 35.94
N VAL A 24 -23.64 1.51 35.31
CA VAL A 24 -24.07 0.17 35.81
C VAL A 24 -23.05 -0.42 36.78
N LEU A 25 -21.76 -0.24 36.51
CA LEU A 25 -20.68 -0.84 37.32
C LEU A 25 -20.04 0.14 38.32
N GLY A 26 -20.39 1.45 38.22
CA GLY A 26 -19.78 2.48 39.08
C GLY A 26 -18.29 2.72 38.80
N ASP A 27 -17.80 2.29 37.62
CA ASP A 27 -16.39 2.40 37.24
C ASP A 27 -16.08 3.83 36.79
N THR A 28 -15.65 4.66 37.73
CA THR A 28 -15.28 6.08 37.47
C THR A 28 -13.90 6.21 36.85
N GLU A 29 -13.08 5.15 36.86
CA GLU A 29 -11.73 5.18 36.29
C GLU A 29 -11.68 4.91 34.79
N ILE A 30 -12.80 4.50 34.19
CA ILE A 30 -12.85 4.16 32.77
C ILE A 30 -12.43 5.30 31.85
N PHE A 31 -12.78 6.54 32.17
CA PHE A 31 -12.36 7.68 31.39
C PHE A 31 -10.87 7.99 31.52
N THR A 32 -10.30 7.80 32.70
CA THR A 32 -8.85 7.89 32.91
C THR A 32 -8.12 6.80 32.13
N ALA A 33 -8.65 5.57 32.13
CA ALA A 33 -8.11 4.46 31.35
C ALA A 33 -8.15 4.75 29.82
N ILE A 34 -9.24 5.32 29.32
CA ILE A 34 -9.37 5.72 27.90
C ILE A 34 -8.34 6.80 27.55
N MET A 35 -8.18 7.82 28.42
CA MET A 35 -7.18 8.86 28.22
C MET A 35 -5.77 8.28 28.17
N ASN A 36 -5.40 7.44 29.16
CA ASN A 36 -4.08 6.80 29.19
C ASN A 36 -3.85 5.95 27.95
N ALA A 37 -4.84 5.10 27.55
CA ALA A 37 -4.75 4.30 26.34
C ALA A 37 -4.58 5.15 25.08
N THR A 38 -5.20 6.34 25.03
CA THR A 38 -5.05 7.27 23.91
C THR A 38 -3.63 7.85 23.83
N PHE A 39 -3.06 8.23 24.97
CA PHE A 39 -1.67 8.72 25.04
C PHE A 39 -0.66 7.62 24.70
N ASP A 40 -0.85 6.41 25.24
CA ASP A 40 0.02 5.27 24.94
C ASP A 40 -0.05 4.88 23.46
N SER A 41 -1.25 4.87 22.88
CA SER A 41 -1.43 4.62 21.44
C SER A 41 -0.77 5.70 20.59
N SER A 42 -0.87 6.96 21.00
CA SER A 42 -0.24 8.08 20.29
C SER A 42 1.29 7.98 20.33
N LYS A 43 1.85 7.61 21.50
CA LYS A 43 3.30 7.39 21.66
C LYS A 43 3.76 6.23 20.78
N THR A 44 3.05 5.11 20.82
CA THR A 44 3.34 3.94 19.99
C THR A 44 3.27 4.26 18.51
N ALA A 45 2.25 5.00 18.07
CA ALA A 45 2.12 5.44 16.69
C ALA A 45 3.29 6.31 16.24
N PHE A 46 3.76 7.22 17.11
CA PHE A 46 4.93 8.06 16.82
C PHE A 46 6.22 7.22 16.71
N GLU A 47 6.46 6.30 17.64
CA GLU A 47 7.63 5.40 17.63
C GLU A 47 7.64 4.52 16.36
N ILE A 48 6.50 3.94 15.99
CA ILE A 48 6.35 3.18 14.74
C ILE A 48 6.62 4.07 13.52
N SER A 49 6.10 5.30 13.51
CA SER A 49 6.30 6.23 12.39
C SER A 49 7.77 6.60 12.20
N LEU A 50 8.51 6.83 13.28
CA LEU A 50 9.95 7.09 13.23
C LEU A 50 10.72 5.87 12.69
N GLY A 51 10.43 4.68 13.22
CA GLY A 51 11.06 3.44 12.77
C GLY A 51 10.79 3.17 11.29
N LEU A 52 9.53 3.29 10.87
CA LEU A 52 9.13 3.13 9.46
C LEU A 52 9.81 4.15 8.56
N THR A 53 9.88 5.42 8.97
CA THR A 53 10.52 6.48 8.17
C THR A 53 11.98 6.13 7.89
N GLY A 54 12.74 5.70 8.90
CA GLY A 54 14.14 5.32 8.72
C GLY A 54 14.34 4.15 7.78
N VAL A 55 13.59 3.06 7.99
CA VAL A 55 13.69 1.85 7.17
C VAL A 55 13.19 2.09 5.75
N LEU A 56 12.06 2.80 5.59
CA LEU A 56 11.56 3.15 4.25
C LEU A 56 12.52 4.06 3.50
N ALA A 57 13.12 5.06 4.18
CA ALA A 57 14.12 5.93 3.56
C ALA A 57 15.34 5.14 3.05
N LEU A 58 15.85 4.19 3.85
CA LEU A 58 16.93 3.30 3.44
C LEU A 58 16.55 2.46 2.21
N TRP A 59 15.40 1.79 2.26
CA TRP A 59 14.92 0.95 1.17
C TRP A 59 14.64 1.76 -0.10
N LEU A 60 13.96 2.90 0.02
CA LEU A 60 13.73 3.79 -1.13
C LEU A 60 15.05 4.27 -1.75
N GLY A 61 16.05 4.55 -0.93
CA GLY A 61 17.40 4.89 -1.41
C GLY A 61 18.05 3.75 -2.21
N ILE A 62 18.06 2.54 -1.66
CA ILE A 62 18.59 1.34 -2.33
C ILE A 62 17.84 1.08 -3.64
N MET A 63 16.50 1.17 -3.60
CA MET A 63 15.66 0.92 -4.77
C MET A 63 15.81 2.00 -5.83
N LYS A 64 16.07 3.26 -5.43
CA LYS A 64 16.38 4.32 -6.38
C LYS A 64 17.69 4.07 -7.13
N ILE A 65 18.67 3.49 -6.47
CA ILE A 65 19.90 3.00 -7.10
C ILE A 65 19.57 1.88 -8.10
N GLY A 66 18.73 0.91 -7.71
CA GLY A 66 18.26 -0.16 -8.58
C GLY A 66 17.50 0.34 -9.82
N GLU A 67 16.64 1.35 -9.64
CA GLU A 67 15.93 2.01 -10.74
C GLU A 67 16.93 2.64 -11.73
N ASN A 68 17.85 3.43 -11.22
CA ASN A 68 18.86 4.11 -12.02
C ASN A 68 19.83 3.13 -12.73
N SER A 69 20.06 1.95 -12.14
CA SER A 69 20.87 0.88 -12.76
C SER A 69 20.16 0.15 -13.90
N GLY A 70 18.89 0.43 -14.15
CA GLY A 70 18.09 -0.22 -15.18
C GLY A 70 17.46 -1.54 -14.76
N LEU A 71 17.48 -1.90 -13.48
CA LEU A 71 16.89 -3.15 -12.96
C LEU A 71 15.40 -3.27 -13.31
N ILE A 72 14.63 -2.17 -13.19
CA ILE A 72 13.21 -2.15 -13.54
C ILE A 72 13.03 -2.45 -15.03
N ASN A 73 13.86 -1.86 -15.89
CA ASN A 73 13.82 -2.10 -17.33
C ASN A 73 14.18 -3.55 -17.70
N ALA A 74 15.16 -4.13 -17.00
CA ALA A 74 15.53 -5.54 -17.20
C ALA A 74 14.38 -6.47 -16.80
N LEU A 75 13.74 -6.23 -15.66
CA LEU A 75 12.61 -6.99 -15.18
C LEU A 75 11.39 -6.83 -16.10
N ALA A 76 11.12 -5.61 -16.58
CA ALA A 76 10.07 -5.34 -17.55
C ALA A 76 10.25 -6.13 -18.86
N ARG A 77 11.48 -6.21 -19.36
CA ARG A 77 11.81 -7.02 -20.55
C ARG A 77 11.60 -8.50 -20.30
N PHE A 78 12.00 -9.01 -19.14
CA PHE A 78 11.83 -10.40 -18.75
C PHE A 78 10.35 -10.79 -18.65
N LEU A 79 9.51 -9.92 -18.11
CA LEU A 79 8.07 -10.14 -17.97
C LEU A 79 7.27 -9.88 -19.25
N SER A 80 7.83 -9.15 -20.19
CA SER A 80 7.16 -8.75 -21.45
C SER A 80 6.44 -9.88 -22.17
N PRO A 81 7.02 -11.09 -22.39
CA PRO A 81 6.35 -12.15 -23.14
C PRO A 81 5.08 -12.68 -22.43
N VAL A 82 5.08 -12.67 -21.10
CA VAL A 82 3.92 -13.10 -20.30
C VAL A 82 2.85 -12.02 -20.33
N LEU A 83 3.25 -10.77 -20.10
CA LEU A 83 2.34 -9.63 -19.99
C LEU A 83 1.69 -9.28 -21.33
N CYS A 84 2.38 -9.44 -22.47
CA CYS A 84 1.77 -9.26 -23.79
C CYS A 84 0.60 -10.23 -24.06
N ARG A 85 0.56 -11.39 -23.40
CA ARG A 85 -0.58 -12.30 -23.47
C ARG A 85 -1.78 -11.84 -22.65
N LEU A 86 -1.55 -11.07 -21.59
CA LEU A 86 -2.62 -10.55 -20.74
C LEU A 86 -3.30 -9.30 -21.33
N PHE A 87 -2.64 -8.63 -22.28
CA PHE A 87 -3.14 -7.42 -22.94
C PHE A 87 -3.26 -7.57 -24.46
N PRO A 88 -4.09 -8.52 -24.95
CA PRO A 88 -4.20 -8.81 -26.38
C PRO A 88 -4.77 -7.63 -27.18
N ASP A 89 -5.59 -6.81 -26.56
CA ASP A 89 -6.26 -5.66 -27.20
C ASP A 89 -5.33 -4.46 -27.42
N ILE A 90 -4.10 -4.51 -26.87
CA ILE A 90 -3.11 -3.44 -27.06
C ILE A 90 -2.22 -3.78 -28.26
N PRO A 91 -2.05 -2.86 -29.23
CA PRO A 91 -1.16 -3.09 -30.35
C PRO A 91 0.27 -3.42 -29.89
N LYS A 92 0.89 -4.44 -30.51
CA LYS A 92 2.27 -4.82 -30.22
C LYS A 92 3.22 -3.66 -30.47
N GLY A 93 4.06 -3.36 -29.47
CA GLY A 93 5.02 -2.27 -29.55
C GLY A 93 4.46 -0.90 -29.16
N HIS A 94 3.20 -0.81 -28.73
CA HIS A 94 2.66 0.45 -28.23
C HIS A 94 3.35 0.88 -26.91
N PRO A 95 3.69 2.18 -26.74
CA PRO A 95 4.41 2.68 -25.55
C PRO A 95 3.73 2.34 -24.20
N VAL A 96 2.39 2.25 -24.19
CA VAL A 96 1.62 1.91 -23.00
C VAL A 96 2.03 0.58 -22.38
N LEU A 97 2.42 -0.42 -23.20
CA LEU A 97 2.93 -1.70 -22.69
C LEU A 97 4.17 -1.49 -21.83
N GLY A 98 5.07 -0.59 -22.24
CA GLY A 98 6.24 -0.21 -21.48
C GLY A 98 5.87 0.39 -20.11
N SER A 99 4.90 1.31 -20.08
CA SER A 99 4.42 1.93 -18.85
C SER A 99 3.76 0.91 -17.91
N ILE A 100 2.95 -0.01 -18.44
CA ILE A 100 2.35 -1.12 -17.69
C ILE A 100 3.44 -2.02 -17.10
N PHE A 101 4.42 -2.42 -17.91
CA PHE A 101 5.50 -3.31 -17.47
C PHE A 101 6.37 -2.67 -16.39
N MET A 102 6.67 -1.38 -16.53
CA MET A 102 7.42 -0.65 -15.51
C MET A 102 6.64 -0.55 -14.19
N ASN A 103 5.34 -0.26 -14.25
CA ASN A 103 4.49 -0.23 -13.05
C ASN A 103 4.46 -1.59 -12.36
N MET A 104 4.20 -2.67 -13.11
CA MET A 104 4.15 -4.01 -12.55
C MET A 104 5.50 -4.44 -11.97
N SER A 105 6.61 -4.15 -12.66
CA SER A 105 7.96 -4.42 -12.16
C SER A 105 8.24 -3.68 -10.87
N ALA A 106 7.83 -2.42 -10.76
CA ALA A 106 7.96 -1.64 -9.54
C ALA A 106 7.13 -2.24 -8.38
N ASN A 107 5.89 -2.66 -8.64
CA ASN A 107 5.06 -3.36 -7.66
C ASN A 107 5.68 -4.69 -7.22
N MET A 108 6.19 -5.50 -8.15
CA MET A 108 6.85 -6.78 -7.84
C MET A 108 8.07 -6.60 -6.93
N LEU A 109 8.77 -5.48 -7.06
CA LEU A 109 9.90 -5.09 -6.22
C LEU A 109 9.47 -4.41 -4.90
N GLY A 110 8.18 -4.21 -4.66
CA GLY A 110 7.66 -3.54 -3.47
C GLY A 110 7.91 -2.03 -3.44
N LEU A 111 7.99 -1.40 -4.62
CA LEU A 111 8.23 0.03 -4.82
C LEU A 111 6.94 0.82 -4.94
N ASP A 112 6.08 0.78 -3.92
CA ASP A 112 4.75 1.40 -3.96
C ASP A 112 4.78 2.88 -4.38
N ASN A 113 5.77 3.64 -3.88
CA ASN A 113 5.92 5.06 -4.20
C ASN A 113 6.34 5.31 -5.67
N ALA A 114 7.15 4.42 -6.26
CA ALA A 114 7.54 4.52 -7.66
C ALA A 114 6.45 3.93 -8.58
N ALA A 115 5.74 2.91 -8.11
CA ALA A 115 4.67 2.25 -8.85
C ALA A 115 3.48 3.19 -9.12
N THR A 116 3.12 4.05 -8.14
CA THR A 116 1.96 4.94 -8.27
C THR A 116 2.04 5.89 -9.47
N PRO A 117 3.09 6.72 -9.67
CA PRO A 117 3.17 7.58 -10.85
C PRO A 117 3.27 6.81 -12.17
N LEU A 118 3.92 5.63 -12.17
CA LEU A 118 3.98 4.76 -13.35
C LEU A 118 2.60 4.19 -13.68
N GLY A 119 1.81 3.82 -12.68
CA GLY A 119 0.43 3.35 -12.84
C GLY A 119 -0.50 4.43 -13.37
N LEU A 120 -0.41 5.65 -12.86
CA LEU A 120 -1.18 6.79 -13.36
C LEU A 120 -0.84 7.11 -14.81
N LYS A 121 0.45 7.04 -15.18
CA LYS A 121 0.91 7.21 -16.55
C LYS A 121 0.33 6.13 -17.47
N ALA A 122 0.45 4.86 -17.07
CA ALA A 122 -0.10 3.73 -17.82
C ALA A 122 -1.62 3.87 -18.02
N MET A 123 -2.35 4.24 -16.97
CA MET A 123 -3.80 4.43 -17.05
C MET A 123 -4.19 5.59 -17.98
N LYS A 124 -3.43 6.68 -17.97
CA LYS A 124 -3.65 7.80 -18.89
C LYS A 124 -3.43 7.38 -20.34
N GLU A 125 -2.34 6.68 -20.62
CA GLU A 125 -2.04 6.17 -21.96
C GLU A 125 -3.07 5.12 -22.42
N LEU A 126 -3.61 4.29 -21.52
CA LEU A 126 -4.73 3.38 -21.80
C LEU A 126 -6.01 4.14 -22.10
N GLN A 127 -6.26 5.25 -21.41
CA GLN A 127 -7.42 6.09 -21.67
C GLN A 127 -7.33 6.78 -23.05
N ASP A 128 -6.14 7.11 -23.52
CA ASP A 128 -5.95 7.66 -24.86
C ASP A 128 -6.31 6.64 -25.94
N LEU A 129 -6.02 5.35 -25.71
CA LEU A 129 -6.42 4.23 -26.58
C LEU A 129 -7.89 3.85 -26.47
N ASN A 130 -8.58 4.28 -25.42
CA ASN A 130 -9.94 3.87 -25.15
C ASN A 130 -10.95 4.55 -26.10
N PRO A 131 -11.73 3.79 -26.88
CA PRO A 131 -12.72 4.36 -27.81
C PRO A 131 -13.92 5.00 -27.08
N LYS A 132 -14.24 4.52 -25.86
CA LYS A 132 -15.33 5.04 -25.02
C LYS A 132 -14.77 5.71 -23.78
N LYS A 133 -14.70 7.04 -23.78
CA LYS A 133 -14.02 7.81 -22.72
C LYS A 133 -14.69 7.75 -21.35
N ASP A 134 -15.96 7.40 -21.28
CA ASP A 134 -16.80 7.27 -20.07
C ASP A 134 -16.87 5.85 -19.52
N THR A 135 -16.31 4.87 -20.21
CA THR A 135 -16.37 3.46 -19.83
C THR A 135 -14.97 2.85 -19.85
N ALA A 136 -14.58 2.14 -18.80
CA ALA A 136 -13.28 1.48 -18.76
C ALA A 136 -13.16 0.38 -19.82
N SER A 137 -12.05 0.37 -20.56
CA SER A 137 -11.75 -0.68 -21.55
C SER A 137 -11.22 -1.94 -20.87
N ASN A 138 -11.27 -3.10 -21.55
CA ASN A 138 -10.74 -4.36 -21.04
C ASN A 138 -9.28 -4.25 -20.57
N PRO A 139 -8.35 -3.64 -21.30
CA PRO A 139 -6.98 -3.44 -20.82
C PRO A 139 -6.91 -2.61 -19.53
N MET A 140 -7.74 -1.59 -19.35
CA MET A 140 -7.80 -0.80 -18.13
C MET A 140 -8.28 -1.65 -16.95
N ILE A 141 -9.33 -2.43 -17.13
CA ILE A 141 -9.85 -3.36 -16.11
C ILE A 141 -8.80 -4.40 -15.74
N MET A 142 -8.16 -5.02 -16.74
CA MET A 142 -7.11 -6.00 -16.52
C MET A 142 -5.93 -5.40 -15.74
N PHE A 143 -5.50 -4.21 -16.10
CA PHE A 143 -4.43 -3.50 -15.41
C PHE A 143 -4.78 -3.21 -13.94
N LEU A 144 -6.01 -2.77 -13.65
CA LEU A 144 -6.48 -2.55 -12.28
C LEU A 144 -6.55 -3.86 -11.49
N VAL A 145 -7.07 -4.93 -12.08
CA VAL A 145 -7.16 -6.26 -11.42
C VAL A 145 -5.78 -6.75 -11.03
N ILE A 146 -4.80 -6.67 -11.92
CA ILE A 146 -3.42 -7.11 -11.65
C ILE A 146 -2.79 -6.26 -10.54
N ASN A 147 -2.95 -4.93 -10.58
CA ASN A 147 -2.44 -4.06 -9.52
C ASN A 147 -3.09 -4.36 -8.17
N THR A 148 -4.42 -4.57 -8.15
CA THR A 148 -5.16 -4.89 -6.93
C THR A 148 -4.82 -6.28 -6.37
N SER A 149 -4.40 -7.23 -7.23
CA SER A 149 -3.97 -8.56 -6.79
C SER A 149 -2.68 -8.54 -5.98
N GLY A 150 -1.95 -7.42 -5.98
CA GLY A 150 -0.77 -7.22 -5.12
C GLY A 150 0.36 -8.22 -5.42
N LEU A 151 0.72 -8.40 -6.68
CA LEU A 151 1.82 -9.28 -7.08
C LEU A 151 3.16 -8.69 -6.62
N ILE A 152 3.53 -8.96 -5.37
CA ILE A 152 4.77 -8.50 -4.74
C ILE A 152 5.70 -9.69 -4.53
N ILE A 153 6.91 -9.64 -5.08
CA ILE A 153 7.95 -10.66 -4.89
C ILE A 153 8.77 -10.33 -3.64
N ILE A 154 9.04 -9.04 -3.42
CA ILE A 154 9.80 -8.57 -2.25
C ILE A 154 8.86 -7.74 -1.38
N PRO A 155 8.23 -8.32 -0.35
CA PRO A 155 7.26 -7.64 0.50
C PRO A 155 7.97 -6.74 1.52
N ILE A 156 8.58 -5.65 1.04
CA ILE A 156 9.39 -4.73 1.85
C ILE A 156 8.61 -4.22 3.06
N SER A 157 7.38 -3.76 2.87
CA SER A 157 6.55 -3.25 3.95
C SER A 157 6.32 -4.28 5.06
N ILE A 158 6.06 -5.54 4.68
CA ILE A 158 5.87 -6.64 5.65
C ILE A 158 7.19 -6.95 6.37
N MET A 159 8.31 -6.97 5.66
CA MET A 159 9.64 -7.21 6.25
C MET A 159 10.02 -6.11 7.25
N VAL A 160 9.67 -4.87 6.96
CA VAL A 160 9.87 -3.74 7.89
C VAL A 160 9.05 -3.92 9.16
N TYR A 161 7.76 -4.25 9.05
CA TYR A 161 6.92 -4.51 10.21
C TYR A 161 7.45 -5.68 11.05
N LEU A 162 7.85 -6.78 10.43
CA LEU A 162 8.42 -7.92 11.13
C LEU A 162 9.72 -7.57 11.87
N SER A 163 10.60 -6.75 11.26
CA SER A 163 11.83 -6.32 11.91
C SER A 163 11.55 -5.43 13.13
N LEU A 164 10.54 -4.55 13.06
CA LEU A 164 10.14 -3.70 14.17
C LEU A 164 9.54 -4.50 15.32
N ILE A 165 8.76 -5.54 15.04
CA ILE A 165 8.19 -6.44 16.06
C ILE A 165 9.32 -7.21 16.77
N HIS A 166 10.30 -7.73 16.05
CA HIS A 166 11.43 -8.46 16.65
C HIS A 166 12.38 -7.56 17.45
N ILE A 167 12.51 -6.29 17.09
CA ILE A 167 13.34 -5.34 17.88
C ILE A 167 12.64 -4.96 19.18
N SER A 168 11.30 -5.00 19.23
CA SER A 168 10.51 -4.65 20.41
C SER A 168 10.31 -5.82 21.38
N GLU A 169 10.63 -7.06 20.99
CA GLU A 169 10.64 -8.18 21.96
C GLU A 169 11.90 -8.09 22.83
N PRO A 170 11.75 -7.84 24.15
CA PRO A 170 12.88 -7.95 25.06
C PRO A 170 13.37 -9.40 25.02
N THR A 171 14.62 -9.60 24.61
CA THR A 171 15.30 -10.89 24.73
C THR A 171 15.16 -11.37 26.18
N ARG A 172 14.25 -12.29 26.43
CA ARG A 172 14.19 -13.04 27.68
C ARG A 172 15.41 -13.99 27.69
N HIS A 173 16.46 -13.56 28.33
CA HIS A 173 17.51 -14.43 28.85
C HIS A 173 17.15 -14.84 30.28
#